data_b3e9cadfb1239e2f89579fd11121c9dc
#
_entry.id   b3e9cadfb1239e2f89579fd11121c9dc
#
_cell.length_a   1.000
_cell.length_b   1.000
_cell.length_c   1.000
_cell.angle_alpha   90.00
_cell.angle_beta   90.00
_cell.angle_gamma   90.00
#
_symmetry.space_group_name_H-M   'P 1'
#
loop_
_entity.id
_entity.type
_entity.pdbx_description
1 polymer ?
#
loop_
_entity_poly.entity_id
_entity_poly.type
_entity_poly.pdbx_seq_one_letter_code
_entity_poly.pdbx_strand_id
1 'polypeptide(L)'
;MSKIDLLLSLVLALGAFIGYKRGFLTELFFLLALVLGIFVGFKLMGWGIEVLHREFNADTKFLPYISFAVIFLLVLALTIFMGKRLKNSLDDTFLGKADSLAGALLGFFKYAFCLSVVMWLATSLHIALPENWTTGSFLFPWVSKLAINVSGYLSHFIPFFKEIFKQF
;
A
#
# COMPACT_ATOMS: atom_id res chain seq x y z
N MET A 1 9.08 0.03 28.98
CA MET A 1 8.66 -0.14 27.57
C MET A 1 7.62 -1.25 27.53
N SER A 2 6.46 -0.97 26.99
CA SER A 2 5.43 -1.98 26.83
C SER A 2 5.88 -3.04 25.79
N LYS A 3 5.43 -4.28 25.92
CA LYS A 3 5.77 -5.33 24.94
C LYS A 3 5.31 -4.96 23.52
N ILE A 4 4.21 -4.22 23.42
CA ILE A 4 3.69 -3.74 22.15
C ILE A 4 4.59 -2.65 21.54
N ASP A 5 5.21 -1.77 22.37
CA ASP A 5 6.13 -0.76 21.88
C ASP A 5 7.37 -1.39 21.24
N LEU A 6 7.87 -2.48 21.82
CA LEU A 6 9.01 -3.21 21.28
C LEU A 6 8.65 -3.82 19.89
N LEU A 7 7.47 -4.42 19.79
CA LEU A 7 7.00 -5.01 18.54
C LEU A 7 6.76 -3.93 17.47
N LEU A 8 6.08 -2.84 17.86
CA LEU A 8 5.83 -1.72 16.95
C LEU A 8 7.12 -1.06 16.48
N SER A 9 8.05 -0.79 17.39
CA SER A 9 9.33 -0.17 17.03
C SER A 9 10.16 -1.07 16.11
N LEU A 10 10.14 -2.38 16.32
CA LEU A 10 10.82 -3.34 15.43
C LEU A 10 10.23 -3.31 14.01
N VAL A 11 8.92 -3.35 13.89
CA VAL A 11 8.25 -3.30 12.57
C VAL A 11 8.47 -1.94 11.90
N LEU A 12 8.40 -0.84 12.65
CA LEU A 12 8.65 0.50 12.12
C LEU A 12 10.10 0.67 11.67
N ALA A 13 11.06 0.15 12.46
CA ALA A 13 12.47 0.15 12.07
C ALA A 13 12.74 -0.68 10.83
N LEU A 14 12.12 -1.85 10.69
CA LEU A 14 12.16 -2.65 9.47
C LEU A 14 11.57 -1.90 8.28
N GLY A 15 10.44 -1.22 8.47
CA GLY A 15 9.82 -0.37 7.45
C GLY A 15 10.74 0.74 6.98
N ALA A 16 11.37 1.46 7.91
CA ALA A 16 12.35 2.50 7.61
C ALA A 16 13.58 1.94 6.89
N PHE A 17 14.10 0.80 7.34
CA PHE A 17 15.26 0.15 6.72
C PHE A 17 14.99 -0.32 5.28
N ILE A 18 13.83 -0.93 5.05
CA ILE A 18 13.41 -1.35 3.71
C ILE A 18 13.21 -0.12 2.82
N GLY A 19 12.58 0.93 3.32
CA GLY A 19 12.40 2.19 2.61
C GLY A 19 13.73 2.87 2.28
N TYR A 20 14.70 2.86 3.21
CA TYR A 20 16.05 3.35 2.98
C TYR A 20 16.75 2.63 1.83
N LYS A 21 16.68 1.28 1.83
CA LYS A 21 17.27 0.46 0.75
C LYS A 21 16.59 0.67 -0.60
N ARG A 22 15.28 0.85 -0.60
CA ARG A 22 14.50 1.03 -1.84
C ARG A 22 14.60 2.44 -2.39
N GLY A 23 14.75 3.43 -1.53
CA GLY A 23 14.72 4.84 -1.86
C GLY A 23 13.30 5.39 -2.04
N PHE A 24 13.18 6.71 -1.94
CA PHE A 24 11.92 7.44 -2.05
C PHE A 24 11.24 7.23 -3.41
N LEU A 25 12.00 7.33 -4.49
CA LEU A 25 11.47 7.17 -5.85
C LEU A 25 10.84 5.79 -6.02
N THR A 26 11.52 4.73 -5.58
CA THR A 26 10.97 3.37 -5.71
C THR A 26 9.69 3.20 -4.87
N GLU A 27 9.65 3.75 -3.66
CA GLU A 27 8.47 3.72 -2.82
C GLU A 27 7.31 4.55 -3.40
N LEU A 28 7.62 5.71 -3.99
CA LEU A 28 6.64 6.55 -4.68
C LEU A 28 6.06 5.82 -5.90
N PHE A 29 6.92 5.21 -6.72
CA PHE A 29 6.46 4.40 -7.87
C PHE A 29 5.64 3.20 -7.43
N PHE A 30 5.94 2.60 -6.27
CA PHE A 30 5.10 1.53 -5.73
C PHE A 30 3.70 2.02 -5.36
N LEU A 31 3.57 3.19 -4.72
CA LEU A 31 2.28 3.80 -4.41
C LEU A 31 1.51 4.17 -5.69
N LEU A 32 2.20 4.77 -6.66
CA LEU A 32 1.62 5.07 -7.97
C LEU A 32 1.17 3.79 -8.69
N ALA A 33 1.95 2.71 -8.61
CA ALA A 33 1.62 1.42 -9.20
C ALA A 33 0.33 0.84 -8.63
N LEU A 34 0.10 0.98 -7.32
CA LEU A 34 -1.14 0.55 -6.68
C LEU A 34 -2.35 1.33 -7.21
N VAL A 35 -2.24 2.66 -7.24
CA VAL A 35 -3.34 3.53 -7.71
C VAL A 35 -3.62 3.29 -9.19
N LEU A 36 -2.57 3.30 -10.02
CA LEU A 36 -2.68 3.04 -11.46
C LEU A 36 -3.16 1.62 -11.74
N GLY A 37 -2.67 0.64 -11.01
CA GLY A 37 -3.07 -0.75 -11.15
C GLY A 37 -4.56 -0.96 -10.87
N ILE A 38 -5.07 -0.35 -9.82
CA ILE A 38 -6.52 -0.39 -9.50
C ILE A 38 -7.31 0.31 -10.61
N PHE A 39 -6.93 1.52 -10.98
CA PHE A 39 -7.65 2.30 -11.98
C PHE A 39 -7.67 1.62 -13.36
N VAL A 40 -6.49 1.22 -13.85
CA VAL A 40 -6.36 0.54 -15.17
C VAL A 40 -6.96 -0.87 -15.11
N GLY A 41 -6.81 -1.57 -13.98
CA GLY A 41 -7.41 -2.88 -13.75
C GLY A 41 -8.92 -2.86 -13.94
N PHE A 42 -9.61 -1.90 -13.32
CA PHE A 42 -11.05 -1.73 -13.52
C PHE A 42 -11.40 -1.25 -14.93
N LYS A 43 -10.65 -0.28 -15.46
CA LYS A 43 -10.93 0.30 -16.78
C LYS A 43 -10.80 -0.73 -17.91
N LEU A 44 -9.81 -1.61 -17.83
CA LEU A 44 -9.54 -2.62 -18.86
C LEU A 44 -10.13 -4.00 -18.52
N MET A 45 -10.83 -4.15 -17.40
CA MET A 45 -11.40 -5.43 -16.96
C MET A 45 -12.30 -6.04 -18.04
N GLY A 46 -13.17 -5.23 -18.66
CA GLY A 46 -14.08 -5.71 -19.72
C GLY A 46 -13.32 -6.27 -20.93
N TRP A 47 -12.30 -5.57 -21.40
CA TRP A 47 -11.42 -6.04 -22.48
C TRP A 47 -10.68 -7.32 -22.08
N GLY A 48 -10.18 -7.40 -20.86
CA GLY A 48 -9.50 -8.58 -20.36
C GLY A 48 -10.42 -9.81 -20.27
N ILE A 49 -11.68 -9.62 -19.88
CA ILE A 49 -12.71 -10.69 -19.88
C ILE A 49 -12.90 -11.23 -21.31
N GLU A 50 -13.04 -10.34 -22.30
CA GLU A 50 -13.22 -10.73 -23.69
C GLU A 50 -12.05 -11.56 -24.24
N VAL A 51 -10.82 -11.13 -23.93
CA VAL A 51 -9.59 -11.85 -24.32
C VAL A 51 -9.51 -13.22 -23.64
N LEU A 52 -9.74 -13.28 -22.32
CA LEU A 52 -9.68 -14.55 -21.58
C LEU A 52 -10.79 -15.51 -21.99
N HIS A 53 -11.98 -15.02 -22.28
CA HIS A 53 -13.09 -15.87 -22.74
C HIS A 53 -12.78 -16.48 -24.11
N ARG A 54 -12.17 -15.71 -25.03
CA ARG A 54 -11.82 -16.16 -26.36
C ARG A 54 -10.73 -17.24 -26.37
N GLU A 55 -9.71 -17.09 -25.50
CA GLU A 55 -8.53 -17.95 -25.51
C GLU A 55 -8.67 -19.19 -24.59
N PHE A 56 -9.40 -19.07 -23.48
CA PHE A 56 -9.39 -20.10 -22.44
C PHE A 56 -10.73 -20.78 -22.18
N ASN A 57 -11.82 -20.38 -22.84
CA ASN A 57 -13.17 -20.93 -22.59
C ASN A 57 -13.51 -21.03 -21.08
N ALA A 58 -12.95 -20.13 -20.27
CA ALA A 58 -13.02 -20.18 -18.82
C ALA A 58 -14.44 -19.82 -18.32
N ASP A 59 -14.84 -20.42 -17.19
CA ASP A 59 -16.10 -20.14 -16.51
C ASP A 59 -16.31 -18.65 -16.29
N THR A 60 -17.41 -18.11 -16.78
CA THR A 60 -17.75 -16.68 -16.76
C THR A 60 -17.78 -16.07 -15.36
N LYS A 61 -17.93 -16.89 -14.32
CA LYS A 61 -18.05 -16.44 -12.92
C LYS A 61 -16.76 -15.85 -12.34
N PHE A 62 -15.60 -16.39 -12.72
CA PHE A 62 -14.30 -15.99 -12.20
C PHE A 62 -13.53 -15.04 -13.13
N LEU A 63 -13.95 -14.92 -14.39
CA LEU A 63 -13.31 -14.10 -15.41
C LEU A 63 -13.06 -12.65 -14.98
N PRO A 64 -14.01 -11.92 -14.35
CA PRO A 64 -13.76 -10.55 -13.92
C PRO A 64 -12.60 -10.45 -12.90
N TYR A 65 -12.55 -11.36 -11.94
CA TYR A 65 -11.50 -11.35 -10.91
C TYR A 65 -10.12 -11.68 -11.49
N ILE A 66 -10.06 -12.67 -12.38
CA ILE A 66 -8.82 -13.07 -13.05
C ILE A 66 -8.36 -11.95 -13.98
N SER A 67 -9.24 -11.38 -14.79
CA SER A 67 -8.94 -10.27 -15.68
C SER A 67 -8.39 -9.07 -14.91
N PHE A 68 -9.08 -8.65 -13.85
CA PHE A 68 -8.61 -7.58 -12.98
C PHE A 68 -7.23 -7.90 -12.39
N ALA A 69 -7.06 -9.10 -11.82
CA ALA A 69 -5.80 -9.48 -11.17
C ALA A 69 -4.63 -9.49 -12.15
N VAL A 70 -4.80 -10.02 -13.35
CA VAL A 70 -3.74 -10.07 -14.38
C VAL A 70 -3.36 -8.66 -14.81
N ILE A 71 -4.33 -7.81 -15.14
CA ILE A 71 -4.06 -6.43 -15.55
C ILE A 71 -3.42 -5.64 -14.41
N PHE A 72 -3.94 -5.76 -13.19
CA PHE A 72 -3.40 -5.13 -12.00
C PHE A 72 -1.93 -5.50 -11.77
N LEU A 73 -1.61 -6.80 -11.77
CA LEU A 73 -0.25 -7.29 -11.57
C LEU A 73 0.70 -6.84 -12.67
N LEU A 74 0.23 -6.80 -13.92
CA LEU A 74 1.02 -6.34 -15.06
C LEU A 74 1.36 -4.84 -14.93
N VAL A 75 0.37 -4.00 -14.64
CA VAL A 75 0.58 -2.55 -14.43
C VAL A 75 1.50 -2.31 -13.23
N LEU A 76 1.29 -3.05 -12.14
CA LEU A 76 2.11 -2.98 -10.94
C LEU A 76 3.57 -3.33 -11.25
N ALA A 77 3.81 -4.43 -11.96
CA ALA A 77 5.16 -4.88 -12.33
C ALA A 77 5.87 -3.86 -13.24
N LEU A 78 5.19 -3.35 -14.27
CA LEU A 78 5.73 -2.35 -15.18
C LEU A 78 6.10 -1.05 -14.46
N THR A 79 5.19 -0.55 -13.63
CA THR A 79 5.42 0.72 -12.91
C THR A 79 6.57 0.61 -11.91
N ILE A 80 6.65 -0.50 -11.16
CA ILE A 80 7.78 -0.76 -10.24
C ILE A 80 9.09 -0.91 -11.01
N PHE A 81 9.08 -1.58 -12.14
CA PHE A 81 10.27 -1.74 -12.99
C PHE A 81 10.79 -0.37 -13.45
N MET A 82 9.90 0.52 -13.90
CA MET A 82 10.26 1.89 -14.28
C MET A 82 10.87 2.65 -13.08
N GLY A 83 10.27 2.55 -11.91
CA GLY A 83 10.78 3.19 -10.69
C GLY A 83 12.20 2.72 -10.33
N LYS A 84 12.45 1.41 -10.41
CA LYS A 84 13.80 0.86 -10.16
C LYS A 84 14.83 1.34 -11.18
N ARG A 85 14.47 1.47 -12.45
CA ARG A 85 15.36 2.00 -13.49
C ARG A 85 15.75 3.45 -13.22
N LEU A 86 14.78 4.28 -12.84
CA LEU A 86 15.04 5.68 -12.46
C LEU A 86 15.96 5.77 -11.24
N LYS A 87 15.70 4.97 -10.20
CA LYS A 87 16.54 4.95 -9.01
C LYS A 87 17.99 4.63 -9.35
N ASN A 88 18.25 3.57 -10.11
CA ASN A 88 19.60 3.14 -10.47
C ASN A 88 20.40 4.26 -11.19
N SER A 89 19.71 5.16 -11.89
CA SER A 89 20.35 6.33 -12.55
C SER A 89 20.75 7.44 -11.56
N LEU A 90 20.25 7.39 -10.32
CA LEU A 90 20.49 8.41 -9.29
C LEU A 90 21.42 7.91 -8.18
N ASP A 91 21.62 6.60 -8.04
CA ASP A 91 22.36 6.02 -6.90
C ASP A 91 23.81 6.51 -6.77
N ASP A 92 24.45 6.88 -7.88
CA ASP A 92 25.83 7.38 -7.91
C ASP A 92 25.95 8.89 -7.64
N THR A 93 24.84 9.57 -7.33
CA THR A 93 24.81 11.01 -7.11
C THR A 93 24.50 11.37 -5.65
N PHE A 94 24.74 12.64 -5.29
CA PHE A 94 24.29 13.20 -4.00
C PHE A 94 22.78 13.03 -3.78
N LEU A 95 22.00 13.05 -4.88
CA LEU A 95 20.54 12.82 -4.87
C LEU A 95 20.20 11.41 -4.39
N GLY A 96 21.04 10.39 -4.64
CA GLY A 96 20.83 9.04 -4.16
C GLY A 96 20.79 8.91 -2.64
N LYS A 97 21.64 9.66 -1.92
CA LYS A 97 21.61 9.68 -0.44
C LYS A 97 20.35 10.35 0.10
N ALA A 98 19.94 11.46 -0.51
CA ALA A 98 18.71 12.16 -0.15
C ALA A 98 17.47 11.28 -0.45
N ASP A 99 17.48 10.60 -1.58
CA ASP A 99 16.43 9.63 -1.97
C ASP A 99 16.31 8.49 -0.95
N SER A 100 17.44 7.93 -0.49
CA SER A 100 17.44 6.86 0.52
C SER A 100 16.89 7.33 1.87
N LEU A 101 17.25 8.54 2.32
CA LEU A 101 16.73 9.11 3.58
C LEU A 101 15.23 9.39 3.48
N ALA A 102 14.78 10.01 2.39
CA ALA A 102 13.37 10.24 2.14
C ALA A 102 12.60 8.92 2.01
N GLY A 103 13.21 7.89 1.41
CA GLY A 103 12.70 6.53 1.34
C GLY A 103 12.51 5.90 2.71
N ALA A 104 13.44 6.12 3.64
CA ALA A 104 13.33 5.64 5.02
C ALA A 104 12.11 6.24 5.73
N LEU A 105 11.91 7.55 5.58
CA LEU A 105 10.74 8.24 6.14
C LEU A 105 9.44 7.69 5.55
N LEU A 106 9.37 7.56 4.23
CA LEU A 106 8.18 7.06 3.55
C LEU A 106 7.90 5.60 3.91
N GLY A 107 8.95 4.77 4.03
CA GLY A 107 8.84 3.40 4.52
C GLY A 107 8.31 3.33 5.94
N PHE A 108 8.83 4.17 6.84
CA PHE A 108 8.35 4.26 8.22
C PHE A 108 6.85 4.58 8.28
N PHE A 109 6.41 5.64 7.59
CA PHE A 109 4.99 6.03 7.57
C PHE A 109 4.09 4.97 6.92
N LYS A 110 4.53 4.34 5.84
CA LYS A 110 3.80 3.25 5.18
C LYS A 110 3.56 2.08 6.13
N TYR A 111 4.60 1.63 6.83
CA TYR A 111 4.46 0.52 7.79
C TYR A 111 3.65 0.93 9.02
N ALA A 112 3.78 2.18 9.50
CA ALA A 112 2.93 2.70 10.56
C ALA A 112 1.45 2.70 10.16
N PHE A 113 1.15 3.10 8.93
CA PHE A 113 -0.21 3.06 8.39
C PHE A 113 -0.74 1.62 8.23
N CYS A 114 0.07 0.69 7.69
CA CYS A 114 -0.30 -0.72 7.60
C CYS A 114 -0.60 -1.32 8.99
N LEU A 115 0.24 -1.04 9.98
CA LEU A 115 0.02 -1.48 11.36
C LEU A 115 -1.28 -0.89 11.92
N SER A 116 -1.54 0.40 11.66
CA SER A 116 -2.77 1.07 12.08
C SER A 116 -4.02 0.41 11.49
N VAL A 117 -3.98 0.06 10.21
CA VAL A 117 -5.09 -0.65 9.54
C VAL A 117 -5.28 -2.05 10.15
N VAL A 118 -4.20 -2.77 10.41
CA VAL A 118 -4.27 -4.10 11.05
C VAL A 118 -4.88 -3.99 12.45
N MET A 119 -4.47 -2.99 13.23
CA MET A 119 -5.02 -2.76 14.57
C MET A 119 -6.51 -2.38 14.52
N TRP A 120 -6.88 -1.50 13.57
CA TRP A 120 -8.27 -1.14 13.37
C TRP A 120 -9.12 -2.37 12.98
N LEU A 121 -8.61 -3.21 12.08
CA LEU A 121 -9.28 -4.44 11.67
C LEU A 121 -9.41 -5.43 12.86
N ALA A 122 -8.37 -5.60 13.65
CA ALA A 122 -8.41 -6.44 14.85
C ALA A 122 -9.48 -5.96 15.84
N THR A 123 -9.56 -4.64 16.05
CA THR A 123 -10.60 -4.04 16.90
C THR A 123 -12.00 -4.26 16.33
N SER A 124 -12.17 -4.13 15.00
CA SER A 124 -13.44 -4.36 14.32
C SER A 124 -13.89 -5.82 14.38
N LEU A 125 -12.95 -6.77 14.44
CA LEU A 125 -13.21 -8.20 14.63
C LEU A 125 -13.37 -8.59 16.11
N HIS A 126 -13.45 -7.61 17.03
CA HIS A 126 -13.53 -7.84 18.49
C HIS A 126 -12.36 -8.65 19.06
N ILE A 127 -11.20 -8.63 18.38
CA ILE A 127 -9.97 -9.20 18.88
C ILE A 127 -9.33 -8.17 19.82
N ALA A 128 -9.65 -8.27 21.13
CA ALA A 128 -9.06 -7.40 22.12
C ALA A 128 -7.59 -7.76 22.35
N LEU A 129 -6.72 -6.77 22.23
CA LEU A 129 -5.33 -6.92 22.65
C LEU A 129 -5.29 -6.97 24.18
N PRO A 130 -4.47 -7.86 24.78
CA PRO A 130 -4.36 -7.93 26.23
C PRO A 130 -3.97 -6.57 26.83
N GLU A 131 -4.68 -6.11 27.84
CA GLU A 131 -4.44 -4.82 28.50
C GLU A 131 -2.99 -4.70 29.00
N ASN A 132 -2.41 -5.80 29.47
CA ASN A 132 -1.02 -5.88 29.93
C ASN A 132 0.02 -5.50 28.84
N TRP A 133 -0.36 -5.53 27.57
CA TRP A 133 0.51 -5.18 26.44
C TRP A 133 0.38 -3.73 26.03
N THR A 134 -0.80 -3.15 26.20
CA THR A 134 -1.14 -1.79 25.76
C THR A 134 -0.93 -0.72 26.84
N THR A 135 -1.02 -1.14 28.11
CA THR A 135 -0.86 -0.22 29.25
C THR A 135 0.55 0.36 29.29
N GLY A 136 0.65 1.69 29.30
CA GLY A 136 1.92 2.43 29.32
C GLY A 136 2.68 2.44 27.99
N SER A 137 2.02 2.09 26.88
CA SER A 137 2.59 2.21 25.55
C SER A 137 2.54 3.65 25.05
N PHE A 138 3.65 4.11 24.47
CA PHE A 138 3.78 5.42 23.84
C PHE A 138 3.38 5.36 22.34
N LEU A 139 3.79 4.30 21.66
CA LEU A 139 3.57 4.16 20.20
C LEU A 139 2.16 3.71 19.85
N PHE A 140 1.54 2.89 20.70
CA PHE A 140 0.22 2.32 20.43
C PHE A 140 -0.88 3.38 20.19
N PRO A 141 -1.04 4.43 21.02
CA PRO A 141 -2.07 5.46 20.79
C PRO A 141 -1.81 6.26 19.50
N TRP A 142 -0.54 6.44 19.12
CA TRP A 142 -0.17 7.17 17.92
C TRP A 142 -0.44 6.34 16.67
N VAL A 143 0.02 5.09 16.65
CA VAL A 143 -0.17 4.18 15.51
C VAL A 143 -1.65 3.85 15.31
N SER A 144 -2.41 3.55 16.39
CA SER A 144 -3.83 3.16 16.28
C SER A 144 -4.73 4.25 15.69
N LYS A 145 -4.42 5.51 15.92
CA LYS A 145 -5.19 6.66 15.40
C LYS A 145 -4.86 7.02 13.96
N LEU A 146 -3.72 6.57 13.41
CA LEU A 146 -3.28 6.95 12.07
C LEU A 146 -4.28 6.58 10.98
N ALA A 147 -4.78 5.33 10.95
CA ALA A 147 -5.75 4.89 9.94
C ALA A 147 -7.06 5.67 10.04
N ILE A 148 -7.54 5.93 11.26
CA ILE A 148 -8.79 6.68 11.50
C ILE A 148 -8.63 8.13 11.01
N ASN A 149 -7.51 8.77 11.35
CA ASN A 149 -7.26 10.15 10.92
C ASN A 149 -7.13 10.23 9.38
N VAL A 150 -6.37 9.33 8.77
CA VAL A 150 -6.21 9.30 7.32
C VAL A 150 -7.54 9.00 6.63
N SER A 151 -8.37 8.09 7.15
CA SER A 151 -9.70 7.82 6.59
C SER A 151 -10.62 9.05 6.68
N GLY A 152 -10.50 9.85 7.74
CA GLY A 152 -11.21 11.11 7.88
C GLY A 152 -10.83 12.13 6.80
N TYR A 153 -9.54 12.22 6.46
CA TYR A 153 -9.08 13.07 5.34
C TYR A 153 -9.50 12.50 3.97
N LEU A 154 -9.39 11.20 3.77
CA LEU A 154 -9.80 10.53 2.53
C LEU A 154 -11.32 10.63 2.29
N SER A 155 -12.14 10.76 3.34
CA SER A 155 -13.58 10.93 3.18
C SER A 155 -13.96 12.18 2.35
N HIS A 156 -13.11 13.20 2.34
CA HIS A 156 -13.25 14.39 1.48
C HIS A 156 -13.00 14.06 -0.01
N PHE A 157 -12.20 13.04 -0.32
CA PHE A 157 -11.90 12.60 -1.68
C PHE A 157 -12.84 11.48 -2.17
N ILE A 158 -13.58 10.83 -1.27
CA ILE A 158 -14.54 9.76 -1.59
C ILE A 158 -15.61 10.19 -2.62
N PRO A 159 -16.15 11.44 -2.65
CA PRO A 159 -17.08 11.86 -3.71
C PRO A 159 -16.48 11.71 -5.11
N PHE A 160 -15.19 12.04 -5.28
CA PHE A 160 -14.49 11.90 -6.55
C PHE A 160 -14.39 10.42 -7.00
N PHE A 161 -14.09 9.52 -6.06
CA PHE A 161 -14.07 8.08 -6.35
C PHE A 161 -15.46 7.52 -6.62
N LYS A 162 -16.51 8.00 -5.93
CA LYS A 162 -17.90 7.60 -6.19
C LYS A 162 -18.36 7.90 -7.60
N GLU A 163 -17.91 9.00 -8.21
CA GLU A 163 -18.25 9.33 -9.58
C GLU A 163 -17.57 8.39 -10.59
N ILE A 164 -16.33 7.98 -10.31
CA ILE A 164 -15.63 7.02 -11.15
C ILE A 164 -16.31 5.65 -11.11
N PHE A 165 -16.74 5.20 -9.93
CA PHE A 165 -17.44 3.90 -9.78
C PHE A 165 -18.90 3.89 -10.20
N LYS A 166 -19.53 5.05 -10.41
CA LYS A 166 -20.90 5.13 -10.98
C LYS A 166 -20.93 4.95 -12.49
N GLN A 167 -19.78 5.00 -13.17
CA GLN A 167 -19.66 4.80 -14.61
C GLN A 167 -19.42 3.32 -14.98
N PHE A 168 -19.34 2.44 -14.01
CA PHE A 168 -19.24 0.99 -14.13
C PHE A 168 -20.42 0.32 -13.42
#